data_ee9d0cf1b7ff5d7731521373f01d84e3
#
_entry.id   ee9d0cf1b7ff5d7731521373f01d84e3
#
_cell.length_a   1.000
_cell.length_b   1.000
_cell.length_c   1.000
_cell.angle_alpha   90.00
_cell.angle_beta   90.00
_cell.angle_gamma   90.00
#
_symmetry.space_group_name_H-M   'P 1'
#
loop_
_entity.id
_entity.type
_entity.pdbx_description
1 polymer ?
#
loop_
_entity_poly.entity_id
_entity_poly.type
_entity_poly.pdbx_seq_one_letter_code
_entity_poly.pdbx_strand_id
1 'polypeptide(L)'
;MVFLFWFFIAHMIFALFLGLSTMTNVSSSLEVYFTADGLTMLAVGTAVGGLFALLLFMITVFAMPMLLDREVDFVTAMIASFIAVKSNLVLMVLWGAFIAICTFAAMVPAFLGLYLVLPLFGHASWHLYRASEARA
;
A
#
# COMPACT_ATOMS: atom_id res chain seq x y z
N MET A 1 -11.56 6.91 -3.83
CA MET A 1 -11.55 7.94 -2.76
C MET A 1 -10.21 7.95 -2.01
N VAL A 2 -9.79 6.90 -1.31
CA VAL A 2 -8.52 6.86 -0.52
C VAL A 2 -7.30 7.32 -1.32
N PHE A 3 -7.15 6.85 -2.57
CA PHE A 3 -6.06 7.26 -3.46
C PHE A 3 -6.06 8.76 -3.76
N LEU A 4 -7.23 9.39 -3.96
CA LEU A 4 -7.34 10.83 -4.22
C LEU A 4 -6.91 11.63 -2.99
N PHE A 5 -7.34 11.23 -1.80
CA PHE A 5 -6.88 11.87 -0.56
C PHE A 5 -5.37 11.77 -0.39
N TRP A 6 -4.81 10.58 -0.62
CA TRP A 6 -3.36 10.38 -0.61
C TRP A 6 -2.64 11.31 -1.61
N PHE A 7 -3.13 11.39 -2.83
CA PHE A 7 -2.56 12.23 -3.88
C PHE A 7 -2.51 13.72 -3.47
N PHE A 8 -3.60 14.26 -2.93
CA PHE A 8 -3.63 15.65 -2.44
C PHE A 8 -2.70 15.87 -1.25
N ILE A 9 -2.69 14.96 -0.29
CA ILE A 9 -1.80 15.06 0.88
C ILE A 9 -0.33 14.98 0.46
N ALA A 10 0.02 14.12 -0.48
CA ALA A 10 1.38 14.02 -1.00
C ALA A 10 1.84 15.34 -1.66
N HIS A 11 0.97 15.99 -2.42
CA HIS A 11 1.25 17.30 -3.00
C HIS A 11 1.39 18.39 -1.93
N MET A 12 0.54 18.37 -0.90
CA MET A 12 0.67 19.28 0.23
C MET A 12 2.00 19.11 0.97
N ILE A 13 2.40 17.87 1.26
CA ILE A 13 3.68 17.57 1.91
C ILE A 13 4.83 18.11 1.05
N PHE A 14 4.82 17.85 -0.25
CA PHE A 14 5.82 18.34 -1.17
C PHE A 14 5.92 19.88 -1.13
N ALA A 15 4.77 20.57 -1.23
CA ALA A 15 4.71 22.03 -1.24
C ALA A 15 5.18 22.64 0.09
N LEU A 16 4.93 21.98 1.22
CA LEU A 16 5.30 22.44 2.56
C LEU A 16 6.82 22.40 2.79
N PHE A 17 7.50 21.36 2.31
CA PHE A 17 8.93 21.16 2.56
C PHE A 17 9.82 21.75 1.45
N LEU A 18 9.39 21.69 0.19
CA LEU A 18 10.22 22.15 -0.94
C LEU A 18 9.69 23.42 -1.62
N GLY A 19 8.52 23.91 -1.21
CA GLY A 19 7.90 25.10 -1.77
C GLY A 19 7.25 24.90 -3.14
N LEU A 20 6.35 25.82 -3.50
CA LEU A 20 5.59 25.76 -4.75
C LEU A 20 6.46 25.99 -6.01
N SER A 21 7.55 26.74 -5.89
CA SER A 21 8.46 27.00 -6.99
C SER A 21 9.19 25.76 -7.48
N THR A 22 9.45 24.79 -6.60
CA THR A 22 10.09 23.52 -6.93
C THR A 22 9.11 22.58 -7.65
N MET A 23 7.82 22.70 -7.40
CA MET A 23 6.78 21.92 -8.11
C MET A 23 6.70 22.27 -9.59
N THR A 24 7.00 23.49 -9.98
CA THR A 24 6.92 23.95 -11.38
C THR A 24 8.20 23.67 -12.17
N ASN A 25 9.33 23.46 -11.49
CA ASN A 25 10.64 23.17 -12.09
C ASN A 25 11.01 21.68 -11.86
N VAL A 26 10.36 20.79 -12.58
CA VAL A 26 10.62 19.32 -12.53
C VAL A 26 12.04 18.95 -13.00
N SER A 27 12.77 19.87 -13.61
CA SER A 27 14.18 19.73 -13.97
C SER A 27 15.16 20.00 -12.81
N SER A 28 14.63 20.34 -11.62
CA SER A 28 15.44 20.43 -10.41
C SER A 28 16.11 19.09 -10.14
N SER A 29 17.41 19.10 -10.08
CA SER A 29 18.26 17.93 -9.91
C SER A 29 17.78 17.05 -8.73
N LEU A 30 18.01 15.75 -8.83
CA LEU A 30 17.75 14.80 -7.74
C LEU A 30 18.40 15.23 -6.41
N GLU A 31 19.34 16.16 -6.43
CA GLU A 31 20.00 16.77 -5.28
C GLU A 31 19.02 17.41 -4.28
N VAL A 32 17.88 17.94 -4.75
CA VAL A 32 16.85 18.52 -3.87
C VAL A 32 16.33 17.50 -2.86
N TYR A 33 16.21 16.24 -3.25
CA TYR A 33 15.74 15.16 -2.37
C TYR A 33 16.77 14.74 -1.32
N PHE A 34 18.05 15.09 -1.52
CA PHE A 34 19.15 14.81 -0.58
C PHE A 34 19.44 15.98 0.36
N THR A 35 18.70 17.08 0.26
CA THR A 35 18.73 18.17 1.25
C THR A 35 18.06 17.75 2.56
N ALA A 36 18.31 18.47 3.65
CA ALA A 36 17.66 18.19 4.94
C ALA A 36 16.13 18.26 4.83
N ASP A 37 15.61 19.26 4.11
CA ASP A 37 14.16 19.41 3.87
C ASP A 37 13.61 18.30 2.97
N GLY A 38 14.36 17.92 1.93
CA GLY A 38 14.00 16.81 1.03
C GLY A 38 13.95 15.48 1.75
N LEU A 39 14.93 15.16 2.60
CA LEU A 39 14.95 13.93 3.40
C LEU A 39 13.80 13.90 4.42
N THR A 40 13.52 15.04 5.07
CA THR A 40 12.40 15.15 6.01
C THR A 40 11.07 14.97 5.29
N MET A 41 10.92 15.57 4.11
CA MET A 41 9.76 15.38 3.24
C MET A 41 9.57 13.89 2.88
N LEU A 42 10.64 13.21 2.46
CA LEU A 42 10.59 11.79 2.14
C LEU A 42 10.19 10.93 3.35
N ALA A 43 10.73 11.23 4.53
CA ALA A 43 10.40 10.51 5.76
C ALA A 43 8.92 10.69 6.13
N VAL A 44 8.43 11.94 6.16
CA VAL A 44 7.02 12.25 6.46
C VAL A 44 6.10 11.66 5.38
N GLY A 45 6.44 11.86 4.10
CA GLY A 45 5.68 11.34 2.98
C GLY A 45 5.58 9.81 2.99
N THR A 46 6.68 9.12 3.31
CA THR A 46 6.70 7.66 3.43
C THR A 46 5.85 7.19 4.62
N ALA A 47 5.92 7.87 5.77
CA ALA A 47 5.12 7.52 6.93
C ALA A 47 3.62 7.69 6.65
N VAL A 48 3.22 8.82 6.09
CA VAL A 48 1.81 9.08 5.73
C VAL A 48 1.34 8.13 4.62
N GLY A 49 2.15 7.93 3.58
CA GLY A 49 1.85 6.97 2.51
C GLY A 49 1.72 5.54 3.02
N GLY A 50 2.58 5.14 3.95
CA GLY A 50 2.51 3.85 4.62
C GLY A 50 1.20 3.64 5.39
N LEU A 51 0.70 4.68 6.07
CA LEU A 51 -0.61 4.61 6.74
C LEU A 51 -1.76 4.41 5.74
N PHE A 52 -1.76 5.13 4.61
CA PHE A 52 -2.75 4.95 3.56
C PHE A 52 -2.66 3.56 2.91
N ALA A 53 -1.44 3.08 2.66
CA ALA A 53 -1.22 1.74 2.12
C ALA A 53 -1.70 0.66 3.10
N LEU A 54 -1.42 0.82 4.40
CA LEU A 54 -1.90 -0.08 5.44
C LEU A 54 -3.43 -0.10 5.50
N LEU A 55 -4.08 1.07 5.46
CA LEU A 55 -5.54 1.16 5.43
C LEU A 55 -6.12 0.41 4.22
N LEU A 56 -5.58 0.65 3.03
CA LEU A 56 -6.01 -0.05 1.82
C LEU A 56 -5.79 -1.56 1.94
N PHE A 57 -4.64 -1.99 2.44
CA PHE A 57 -4.36 -3.40 2.69
C PHE A 57 -5.37 -4.03 3.64
N MET A 58 -5.67 -3.37 4.76
CA MET A 58 -6.62 -3.87 5.77
C MET A 58 -8.03 -4.09 5.20
N ILE A 59 -8.49 -3.19 4.34
CA ILE A 59 -9.84 -3.28 3.78
C ILE A 59 -9.94 -4.17 2.53
N THR A 60 -8.82 -4.58 1.92
CA THR A 60 -8.84 -5.29 0.63
C THR A 60 -8.30 -6.71 0.67
N VAL A 61 -7.34 -7.02 1.54
CA VAL A 61 -6.58 -8.28 1.49
C VAL A 61 -7.46 -9.54 1.60
N PHE A 62 -8.49 -9.51 2.42
CA PHE A 62 -9.48 -10.60 2.53
C PHE A 62 -10.79 -10.28 1.80
N ALA A 63 -11.11 -9.00 1.58
CA ALA A 63 -12.32 -8.61 0.88
C ALA A 63 -12.36 -9.13 -0.56
N MET A 64 -11.25 -9.03 -1.28
CA MET A 64 -11.17 -9.49 -2.68
C MET A 64 -11.41 -11.01 -2.80
N PRO A 65 -10.68 -11.88 -2.05
CA PRO A 65 -11.00 -13.32 -2.03
C PRO A 65 -12.42 -13.62 -1.59
N MET A 66 -12.95 -12.94 -0.56
CA MET A 66 -14.30 -13.17 -0.04
C MET A 66 -15.38 -12.88 -1.09
N LEU A 67 -15.24 -11.79 -1.87
CA LEU A 67 -16.16 -11.45 -2.95
C LEU A 67 -16.15 -12.47 -4.09
N LEU A 68 -15.05 -13.21 -4.27
CA LEU A 68 -14.96 -14.29 -5.27
C LEU A 68 -15.52 -15.62 -4.74
N ASP A 69 -15.48 -15.83 -3.42
CA ASP A 69 -15.88 -17.09 -2.77
C ASP A 69 -17.36 -17.09 -2.35
N ARG A 70 -17.94 -15.92 -2.06
CA ARG A 70 -19.28 -15.78 -1.47
C ARG A 70 -20.08 -14.63 -2.09
N GLU A 71 -21.39 -14.78 -2.12
CA GLU A 71 -22.33 -13.71 -2.48
C GLU A 71 -22.52 -12.76 -1.28
N VAL A 72 -21.59 -11.86 -1.10
CA VAL A 72 -21.63 -10.79 -0.08
C VAL A 72 -21.47 -9.42 -0.74
N ASP A 73 -22.04 -8.38 -0.12
CA ASP A 73 -21.81 -7.03 -0.59
C ASP A 73 -20.38 -6.55 -0.28
N PHE A 74 -19.89 -5.60 -1.07
CA PHE A 74 -18.50 -5.13 -0.96
C PHE A 74 -18.19 -4.45 0.37
N VAL A 75 -19.17 -3.76 1.00
CA VAL A 75 -18.97 -3.08 2.29
C VAL A 75 -18.80 -4.11 3.40
N THR A 76 -19.65 -5.14 3.43
CA THR A 76 -19.53 -6.25 4.38
C THR A 76 -18.19 -6.97 4.21
N ALA A 77 -17.75 -7.22 2.99
CA ALA A 77 -16.44 -7.82 2.72
C ALA A 77 -15.28 -6.94 3.22
N MET A 78 -15.34 -5.62 3.01
CA MET A 78 -14.33 -4.67 3.52
C MET A 78 -14.27 -4.64 5.04
N ILE A 79 -15.41 -4.63 5.72
CA ILE A 79 -15.49 -4.65 7.19
C ILE A 79 -14.92 -5.97 7.73
N ALA A 80 -15.31 -7.10 7.15
CA ALA A 80 -14.78 -8.40 7.52
C ALA A 80 -13.27 -8.49 7.36
N SER A 81 -12.73 -8.00 6.23
CA SER A 81 -11.29 -7.90 5.98
C SER A 81 -10.58 -7.06 7.04
N PHE A 82 -11.11 -5.89 7.37
CA PHE A 82 -10.54 -5.01 8.39
C PHE A 82 -10.49 -5.69 9.76
N ILE A 83 -11.57 -6.35 10.17
CA ILE A 83 -11.65 -7.06 11.46
C ILE A 83 -10.65 -8.23 11.49
N ALA A 84 -10.56 -9.02 10.43
CA ALA A 84 -9.64 -10.15 10.33
C ALA A 84 -8.17 -9.70 10.42
N VAL A 85 -7.80 -8.61 9.74
CA VAL A 85 -6.44 -8.04 9.82
C VAL A 85 -6.15 -7.49 11.22
N LYS A 86 -7.12 -6.77 11.81
CA LYS A 86 -6.98 -6.20 13.16
C LYS A 86 -6.76 -7.28 14.22
N SER A 87 -7.41 -8.44 14.12
CA SER A 87 -7.26 -9.55 15.08
C SER A 87 -5.86 -10.17 15.07
N ASN A 88 -5.12 -10.05 13.97
CA ASN A 88 -3.75 -10.56 13.80
C ASN A 88 -2.81 -9.49 13.23
N LEU A 89 -2.88 -8.28 13.77
CA LEU A 89 -2.28 -7.08 13.17
C LEU A 89 -0.77 -7.24 12.87
N VAL A 90 0.00 -7.75 13.82
CA VAL A 90 1.47 -7.89 13.65
C VAL A 90 1.80 -8.81 12.49
N LEU A 91 1.17 -9.99 12.45
CA LEU A 91 1.40 -10.97 11.38
C LEU A 91 0.98 -10.40 10.02
N MET A 92 -0.17 -9.72 9.98
CA MET A 92 -0.72 -9.16 8.75
C MET A 92 0.09 -7.96 8.25
N VAL A 93 0.62 -7.12 9.14
CA VAL A 93 1.53 -6.02 8.75
C VAL A 93 2.84 -6.57 8.20
N LEU A 94 3.41 -7.61 8.81
CA LEU A 94 4.62 -8.28 8.29
C LEU A 94 4.35 -8.91 6.91
N TRP A 95 3.19 -9.52 6.73
CA TRP A 95 2.77 -10.08 5.44
C TRP A 95 2.62 -8.98 4.37
N GLY A 96 1.93 -7.88 4.70
CA GLY A 96 1.78 -6.72 3.81
C GLY A 96 3.12 -6.08 3.46
N ALA A 97 4.02 -5.93 4.44
CA ALA A 97 5.38 -5.42 4.21
C ALA A 97 6.19 -6.35 3.29
N PHE A 98 6.07 -7.65 3.47
CA PHE A 98 6.72 -8.64 2.62
C PHE A 98 6.23 -8.55 1.17
N ILE A 99 4.89 -8.46 0.96
CA ILE A 99 4.31 -8.24 -0.37
C ILE A 99 4.85 -6.94 -0.99
N ALA A 100 4.87 -5.85 -0.22
CA ALA A 100 5.33 -4.55 -0.71
C ALA A 100 6.80 -4.60 -1.15
N ILE A 101 7.68 -5.18 -0.33
CA ILE A 101 9.12 -5.31 -0.63
C ILE A 101 9.33 -6.16 -1.89
N CYS A 102 8.68 -7.33 -1.98
CA CYS A 102 8.81 -8.21 -3.14
C CYS A 102 8.26 -7.56 -4.42
N THR A 103 7.13 -6.85 -4.31
CA THR A 103 6.54 -6.12 -5.44
C THR A 103 7.49 -5.01 -5.90
N PHE A 104 8.07 -4.25 -4.96
CA PHE A 104 9.03 -3.20 -5.29
C PHE A 104 10.29 -3.78 -5.96
N ALA A 105 10.84 -4.87 -5.42
CA ALA A 105 11.97 -5.57 -6.03
C ALA A 105 11.65 -6.10 -7.44
N ALA A 106 10.41 -6.56 -7.66
CA ALA A 106 9.95 -7.05 -8.96
C ALA A 106 9.81 -5.95 -10.03
N MET A 107 9.75 -4.69 -9.62
CA MET A 107 9.73 -3.54 -10.54
C MET A 107 11.13 -3.21 -11.10
N VAL A 108 12.20 -3.58 -10.38
CA VAL A 108 13.59 -3.25 -10.77
C VAL A 108 13.95 -3.77 -12.16
N PRO A 109 13.66 -5.05 -12.55
CA PRO A 109 13.90 -5.52 -13.90
C PRO A 109 12.82 -5.06 -14.89
N ALA A 110 12.66 -3.74 -15.06
CA ALA A 110 11.69 -3.12 -15.99
C ALA A 110 10.27 -3.69 -15.85
N PHE A 111 9.81 -3.88 -14.61
CA PHE A 111 8.49 -4.43 -14.25
C PHE A 111 8.25 -5.89 -14.65
N LEU A 112 9.20 -6.57 -15.28
CA LEU A 112 9.02 -7.97 -15.71
C LEU A 112 8.78 -8.92 -14.54
N GLY A 113 9.36 -8.65 -13.37
CA GLY A 113 9.13 -9.44 -12.17
C GLY A 113 7.67 -9.46 -11.69
N LEU A 114 6.87 -8.46 -12.03
CA LEU A 114 5.46 -8.39 -11.65
C LEU A 114 4.63 -9.52 -12.26
N TYR A 115 4.99 -10.02 -13.46
CA TYR A 115 4.30 -11.16 -14.08
C TYR A 115 4.35 -12.44 -13.21
N LEU A 116 5.39 -12.59 -12.40
CA LEU A 116 5.54 -13.70 -11.46
C LEU A 116 4.97 -13.36 -10.07
N VAL A 117 5.29 -12.16 -9.58
CA VAL A 117 4.99 -11.76 -8.19
C VAL A 117 3.50 -11.53 -7.97
N LEU A 118 2.78 -10.90 -8.91
CA LEU A 118 1.36 -10.63 -8.74
C LEU A 118 0.50 -11.91 -8.69
N PRO A 119 0.63 -12.88 -9.60
CA PRO A 119 -0.12 -14.14 -9.49
C PRO A 119 0.25 -14.94 -8.24
N LEU A 120 1.54 -14.94 -7.86
CA LEU A 120 2.02 -15.65 -6.68
C LEU A 120 1.36 -15.10 -5.41
N PHE A 121 1.35 -13.78 -5.21
CA PHE A 121 0.72 -13.17 -4.04
C PHE A 121 -0.80 -13.19 -4.10
N GLY A 122 -1.40 -13.16 -5.28
CA GLY A 122 -2.83 -13.40 -5.43
C GLY A 122 -3.22 -14.79 -4.90
N HIS A 123 -2.48 -15.82 -5.30
CA HIS A 123 -2.68 -17.19 -4.82
C HIS A 123 -2.40 -17.34 -3.32
N ALA A 124 -1.30 -16.76 -2.84
CA ALA A 124 -0.94 -16.81 -1.42
C ALA A 124 -2.00 -16.11 -0.54
N SER A 125 -2.53 -14.97 -0.97
CA SER A 125 -3.60 -14.26 -0.26
C SER A 125 -4.91 -15.06 -0.26
N TRP A 126 -5.22 -15.77 -1.33
CA TRP A 126 -6.35 -16.70 -1.38
C TRP A 126 -6.20 -17.82 -0.35
N HIS A 127 -5.04 -18.48 -0.28
CA HIS A 127 -4.79 -19.52 0.71
C HIS A 127 -4.82 -18.99 2.13
N LEU A 128 -4.32 -17.79 2.37
CA LEU A 128 -4.39 -17.14 3.68
C LEU A 128 -5.85 -16.88 4.10
N TYR A 129 -6.68 -16.40 3.17
CA TYR A 129 -8.11 -16.23 3.38
C TYR A 129 -8.78 -17.57 3.76
N ARG A 130 -8.57 -18.63 2.97
CA ARG A 130 -9.13 -19.97 3.25
C ARG A 130 -8.68 -20.54 4.59
N ALA A 131 -7.42 -20.30 4.97
CA ALA A 131 -6.91 -20.73 6.28
C ALA A 131 -7.53 -19.95 7.44
N SER A 132 -7.87 -18.68 7.26
CA SER A 132 -8.56 -17.88 8.27
C SER A 132 -10.01 -18.34 8.50
N GLU A 133 -10.71 -18.71 7.42
CA GLU A 133 -12.09 -19.24 7.47
C GLU A 133 -12.18 -20.59 8.18
N ALA A 134 -11.18 -21.46 8.00
CA ALA A 134 -11.12 -22.77 8.65
C ALA A 134 -10.92 -22.69 10.18
N ARG A 135 -10.57 -21.53 10.70
CA ARG A 135 -10.34 -21.28 12.14
C ARG A 135 -11.45 -20.47 12.82
N ALA A 136 -12.38 -19.93 12.04
CA ALA A 136 -13.51 -19.15 12.52
C ALA A 136 -14.73 -20.02 12.75
#